data_e1ce8a7bc45225fb744a3ef170ce5a7a
#
_entry.id   e1ce8a7bc45225fb744a3ef170ce5a7a
#
_cell.length_a   1.000
_cell.length_b   1.000
_cell.length_c   1.000
_cell.angle_alpha   90.00
_cell.angle_beta   90.00
_cell.angle_gamma   90.00
#
_symmetry.space_group_name_H-M   'P 1'
#
loop_
_entity.id
_entity.type
_entity.pdbx_description
1 polymer ?
#
loop_
_entity_poly.entity_id
_entity_poly.type
_entity_poly.pdbx_seq_one_letter_code
_entity_poly.pdbx_strand_id
1 'polypeptide(L)' 'ISELPETDRIIISLELENIKQAEIAAIVGLSEANIRVKIHRIKEKLTQKFKENYNL' A
#
# COMPACT_ATOMS: atom_id res chain seq x y z
N ILE A 1 10.71 -12.44 2.57
CA ILE A 1 9.94 -12.59 1.35
C ILE A 1 8.78 -11.64 1.36
N SER A 2 8.65 -10.90 0.29
CA SER A 2 7.56 -9.98 0.15
C SER A 2 6.39 -10.68 -0.54
N GLU A 3 5.21 -10.56 0.04
CA GLU A 3 4.00 -11.06 -0.58
C GLU A 3 3.32 -10.00 -1.42
N LEU A 4 3.89 -8.81 -1.46
CA LEU A 4 3.33 -7.70 -2.21
C LEU A 4 4.09 -7.53 -3.53
N PRO A 5 3.39 -7.22 -4.61
CA PRO A 5 4.07 -6.84 -5.85
C PRO A 5 4.95 -5.63 -5.63
N GLU A 6 5.94 -5.47 -6.51
CA GLU A 6 6.88 -4.37 -6.39
C GLU A 6 6.16 -3.02 -6.41
N THR A 7 5.17 -2.87 -7.29
CA THR A 7 4.41 -1.64 -7.37
C THR A 7 3.74 -1.30 -6.05
N ASP A 8 3.16 -2.31 -5.41
CA ASP A 8 2.48 -2.09 -4.13
C ASP A 8 3.47 -1.67 -3.06
N ARG A 9 4.67 -2.23 -3.07
CA ARG A 9 5.69 -1.85 -2.10
C ARG A 9 6.12 -0.40 -2.29
N ILE A 10 6.24 0.03 -3.54
CA ILE A 10 6.59 1.42 -3.83
C ILE A 10 5.49 2.34 -3.34
N ILE A 11 4.23 1.98 -3.62
CA ILE A 11 3.09 2.79 -3.21
C ILE A 11 3.04 2.96 -1.70
N ILE A 12 3.17 1.87 -0.97
CA ILE A 12 3.08 1.96 0.49
C ILE A 12 4.27 2.71 1.07
N SER A 13 5.44 2.58 0.46
CA SER A 13 6.61 3.34 0.91
C SER A 13 6.38 4.83 0.79
N LEU A 14 5.80 5.25 -0.33
CA LEU A 14 5.51 6.67 -0.53
C LEU A 14 4.43 7.15 0.43
N GLU A 15 3.44 6.30 0.69
CA GLU A 15 2.38 6.64 1.64
C GLU A 15 2.96 6.84 3.04
N LEU A 16 3.89 6.00 3.43
CA LEU A 16 4.51 6.10 4.75
C LEU A 16 5.36 7.36 4.89
N GLU A 17 5.82 7.92 3.78
CA GLU A 17 6.55 9.18 3.79
C GLU A 17 5.61 10.38 3.70
N ASN A 18 4.31 10.16 3.82
CA ASN A 18 3.31 11.23 3.79
C ASN A 18 3.21 11.92 2.44
N ILE A 19 3.55 11.19 1.36
CA ILE A 19 3.35 11.70 0.01
C ILE A 19 1.86 11.63 -0.30
N LYS A 20 1.32 12.69 -0.87
CA LYS A 20 -0.11 12.74 -1.17
C LYS A 20 -0.46 11.70 -2.23
N GLN A 21 -1.66 11.14 -2.12
CA GLN A 21 -2.08 10.09 -3.04
C GLN A 21 -2.08 10.55 -4.50
N ALA A 22 -2.42 11.82 -4.73
CA ALA A 22 -2.38 12.36 -6.08
C ALA A 22 -0.95 12.34 -6.63
N GLU A 23 0.03 12.62 -5.79
CA GLU A 23 1.43 12.58 -6.21
C GLU A 23 1.89 11.15 -6.43
N ILE A 24 1.49 10.23 -5.55
CA ILE A 24 1.82 8.82 -5.73
C ILE A 24 1.28 8.33 -7.06
N ALA A 25 0.04 8.71 -7.38
CA ALA A 25 -0.58 8.32 -8.63
C ALA A 25 0.25 8.80 -9.83
N ALA A 26 0.72 10.03 -9.76
CA ALA A 26 1.54 10.58 -10.85
C ALA A 26 2.87 9.84 -10.97
N ILE A 27 3.47 9.50 -9.84
CA ILE A 27 4.77 8.83 -9.84
C ILE A 27 4.66 7.43 -10.45
N VAL A 28 3.64 6.67 -10.07
CA VAL A 28 3.52 5.29 -10.53
C VAL A 28 2.69 5.15 -11.79
N GLY A 29 2.06 6.23 -12.26
CA GLY A 29 1.30 6.20 -13.51
C GLY A 29 -0.08 5.60 -13.40
N LEU A 30 -0.70 5.71 -12.23
CA LEU A 30 -2.06 5.20 -12.00
C LEU A 30 -2.98 6.36 -11.63
N SER A 31 -4.29 6.10 -11.66
CA SER A 31 -5.23 7.12 -11.21
C SER A 31 -5.24 7.20 -9.68
N GLU A 32 -5.66 8.35 -9.17
CA GLU A 32 -5.73 8.53 -7.72
C GLU A 32 -6.71 7.55 -7.10
N ALA A 33 -7.80 7.25 -7.79
CA ALA A 33 -8.78 6.29 -7.30
C ALA A 33 -8.15 4.91 -7.16
N ASN A 34 -7.33 4.50 -8.13
CA ASN A 34 -6.64 3.22 -8.08
C ASN A 34 -5.64 3.19 -6.92
N ILE A 35 -4.95 4.30 -6.69
CA ILE A 35 -4.00 4.38 -5.58
C ILE A 35 -4.73 4.20 -4.26
N ARG A 36 -5.89 4.86 -4.10
CA ARG A 36 -6.66 4.74 -2.87
C ARG A 36 -7.08 3.30 -2.61
N VAL A 37 -7.55 2.62 -3.64
CA VAL A 37 -7.96 1.23 -3.51
C VAL A 37 -6.78 0.34 -3.16
N LYS A 38 -5.65 0.55 -3.84
CA LYS A 38 -4.47 -0.26 -3.59
C LYS A 38 -3.94 -0.06 -2.18
N ILE A 39 -3.89 1.18 -1.71
CA ILE A 39 -3.42 1.45 -0.35
C ILE A 39 -4.34 0.77 0.66
N HIS A 40 -5.64 0.85 0.44
CA HIS A 40 -6.59 0.21 1.35
C HIS A 40 -6.36 -1.30 1.40
N ARG A 41 -6.18 -1.93 0.25
CA ARG A 41 -5.95 -3.37 0.18
C ARG A 41 -4.64 -3.78 0.82
N ILE A 42 -3.60 -2.97 0.62
CA ILE A 42 -2.31 -3.24 1.23
C ILE A 42 -2.43 -3.19 2.75
N LYS A 43 -3.09 -2.16 3.25
CA LYS A 43 -3.28 -2.02 4.69
C LYS A 43 -4.09 -3.16 5.27
N GLU A 44 -5.10 -3.61 4.55
CA GLU A 44 -5.87 -4.77 4.98
C GLU A 44 -5.01 -6.01 5.11
N LYS A 45 -4.17 -6.26 4.10
CA LYS A 45 -3.28 -7.42 4.12
C LYS A 45 -2.32 -7.35 5.28
N LEU A 46 -1.73 -6.19 5.50
CA LEU A 46 -0.77 -6.03 6.59
C LEU A 46 -1.45 -6.20 7.94
N THR A 47 -2.65 -5.65 8.10
CA THR A 47 -3.39 -5.78 9.33
C THR A 47 -3.73 -7.24 9.61
N GLN A 48 -4.16 -7.96 8.58
CA GLN A 48 -4.51 -9.36 8.74
C GLN A 48 -3.30 -10.19 9.14
N LYS A 49 -2.17 -9.95 8.49
CA LYS A 49 -0.95 -10.65 8.86
C LYS A 49 -0.53 -10.33 10.27
N PHE A 50 -0.67 -9.08 10.66
CA PHE A 50 -0.33 -8.66 12.00
C PHE A 50 -1.21 -9.39 13.03
N LYS A 51 -2.50 -9.50 12.74
CA LYS A 51 -3.41 -10.22 13.62
C LYS A 51 -3.05 -11.69 13.73
N GLU A 52 -2.67 -12.31 12.61
CA GLU A 52 -2.29 -13.72 12.62
C GLU A 52 -1.08 -13.94 13.50
N ASN A 53 -0.14 -13.01 13.49
CA ASN A 53 1.08 -13.14 14.29
C ASN A 53 0.84 -12.91 15.77
N TYR A 54 -0.16 -12.10 16.12
CA TYR A 54 -0.42 -11.73 17.50
C TYR A 54 -1.57 -12.48 18.12
N ASN A 55 -2.33 -13.17 17.34
CA ASN A 55 -3.53 -13.85 17.78
C ASN A 55 -3.19 -15.31 18.04
N LEU A 56 -2.34 -15.54 18.98
CA LEU A 56 -1.83 -16.89 19.26
C LEU A 56 -2.67 -17.66 20.25
#